data_e0a5ddcc02f88066eeae7ca43c0eca6c
#
_entry.id   e0a5ddcc02f88066eeae7ca43c0eca6c
#
_cell.length_a   1.000
_cell.length_b   1.000
_cell.length_c   1.000
_cell.angle_alpha   90.00
_cell.angle_beta   90.00
_cell.angle_gamma   90.00
#
_symmetry.space_group_name_H-M   'P 1'
#
loop_
_entity.id
_entity.type
_entity.pdbx_description
1 polymer ?
#
loop_
_entity_poly.entity_id
_entity_poly.type
_entity_poly.pdbx_seq_one_letter_code
_entity_poly.pdbx_strand_id
1 'polypeptide(L)'
;MNADSMDEPQTLVLQLPHLDVTALCWGPADGRLVLCLHGFPDSAWGWRRMAPILAERGLRVVAPFSRGYAPTGPAPDSDYHIGALMYDALAVYRELGAPADAVVIGHDWGAFTSNALAAYPESPFAVHVSMAVPPVAALNRTRGPVARQLKMMPRQLRNSWYIMFFQLPGLPERLLPRIIPRLWRDWGPPGYPTEAERDEALAALPGPAHRRAAVGYYRALARPGRPAPRYAELHKWRFEMPRVPILYLQGVQDGAMLAGYAENINTVLPDRSRVLTLPGAGHFLQIEQPQVAAEAVLDFLDSR
;
A
#
# COMPACT_ATOMS: atom_id res chain seq x y z
N MET A 1 -13.99 28.73 7.27
CA MET A 1 -14.11 27.60 6.34
C MET A 1 -15.07 26.61 6.99
N ASN A 2 -16.11 26.18 6.28
CA ASN A 2 -17.10 25.26 6.85
C ASN A 2 -16.47 23.91 7.11
N ALA A 3 -16.76 23.28 8.25
CA ALA A 3 -16.26 21.94 8.63
C ALA A 3 -16.58 20.85 7.58
N ASP A 4 -17.69 20.99 6.86
CA ASP A 4 -18.12 20.06 5.81
C ASP A 4 -17.18 19.99 4.57
N SER A 5 -16.22 20.92 4.41
CA SER A 5 -15.34 20.96 3.23
C SER A 5 -14.03 20.17 3.38
N MET A 6 -13.73 19.62 4.56
CA MET A 6 -12.49 18.89 4.81
C MET A 6 -12.64 17.36 4.60
N ASP A 7 -13.87 16.85 4.63
CA ASP A 7 -14.15 15.43 4.46
C ASP A 7 -14.15 14.97 2.99
N GLU A 8 -14.50 15.88 2.05
CA GLU A 8 -14.53 15.55 0.62
C GLU A 8 -13.17 15.88 -0.03
N PRO A 9 -12.56 14.90 -0.72
CA PRO A 9 -11.28 15.13 -1.38
C PRO A 9 -11.42 15.97 -2.64
N GLN A 10 -10.41 16.79 -2.90
CA GLN A 10 -10.19 17.37 -4.23
C GLN A 10 -9.57 16.33 -5.15
N THR A 11 -9.99 16.32 -6.42
CA THR A 11 -9.35 15.48 -7.44
C THR A 11 -8.22 16.26 -8.10
N LEU A 12 -7.01 15.68 -8.12
CA LEU A 12 -5.85 16.18 -8.83
C LEU A 12 -5.56 15.30 -10.03
N VAL A 13 -5.16 15.91 -11.16
CA VAL A 13 -4.61 15.20 -12.31
C VAL A 13 -3.16 15.65 -12.47
N LEU A 14 -2.24 14.71 -12.31
CA LEU A 14 -0.81 14.91 -12.38
C LEU A 14 -0.31 14.35 -13.72
N GLN A 15 0.21 15.22 -14.58
CA GLN A 15 0.73 14.83 -15.89
C GLN A 15 2.19 14.42 -15.79
N LEU A 16 2.43 13.13 -15.53
CA LEU A 16 3.78 12.61 -15.44
C LEU A 16 4.31 12.24 -16.86
N PRO A 17 5.62 12.28 -17.10
CA PRO A 17 6.18 11.99 -18.44
C PRO A 17 5.87 10.60 -18.99
N HIS A 18 5.42 9.67 -18.15
CA HIS A 18 5.19 8.27 -18.51
C HIS A 18 3.78 7.78 -18.22
N LEU A 19 2.99 8.52 -17.45
CA LEU A 19 1.65 8.13 -17.02
C LEU A 19 0.92 9.34 -16.44
N ASP A 20 -0.29 9.63 -16.89
CA ASP A 20 -1.16 10.58 -16.21
C ASP A 20 -1.76 9.92 -14.96
N VAL A 21 -1.56 10.55 -13.82
CA VAL A 21 -2.00 10.01 -12.53
C VAL A 21 -3.13 10.88 -11.97
N THR A 22 -4.27 10.28 -11.69
CA THR A 22 -5.32 10.91 -10.90
C THR A 22 -5.10 10.60 -9.43
N ALA A 23 -5.28 11.60 -8.56
CA ALA A 23 -5.15 11.46 -7.12
C ALA A 23 -6.29 12.18 -6.37
N LEU A 24 -6.59 11.68 -5.19
CA LEU A 24 -7.46 12.36 -4.21
C LEU A 24 -6.57 13.16 -3.26
N CYS A 25 -7.01 14.36 -2.89
CA CYS A 25 -6.25 15.26 -2.03
C CYS A 25 -7.13 15.82 -0.91
N TRP A 26 -6.63 15.74 0.34
CA TRP A 26 -7.25 16.33 1.54
C TRP A 26 -6.27 17.28 2.22
N GLY A 27 -6.81 18.24 2.95
CA GLY A 27 -6.04 19.17 3.76
C GLY A 27 -5.52 20.39 3.02
N PRO A 28 -4.78 21.26 3.71
CA PRO A 28 -4.30 22.52 3.16
C PRO A 28 -3.20 22.30 2.11
N ALA A 29 -3.23 23.13 1.06
CA ALA A 29 -2.29 23.00 -0.07
C ALA A 29 -0.82 23.23 0.33
N ASP A 30 -0.57 23.99 1.37
CA ASP A 30 0.74 24.31 1.96
C ASP A 30 1.11 23.40 3.14
N GLY A 31 0.26 22.42 3.47
CA GLY A 31 0.53 21.42 4.50
C GLY A 31 1.70 20.49 4.14
N ARG A 32 2.31 19.90 5.16
CA ARG A 32 3.32 18.85 4.98
C ARG A 32 2.76 17.70 4.15
N LEU A 33 3.45 17.35 3.08
CA LEU A 33 3.00 16.31 2.13
C LEU A 33 3.03 14.91 2.75
N VAL A 34 1.89 14.23 2.68
CA VAL A 34 1.74 12.79 2.99
C VAL A 34 1.24 12.08 1.73
N LEU A 35 2.10 11.30 1.10
CA LEU A 35 1.76 10.48 -0.06
C LEU A 35 1.24 9.12 0.40
N CYS A 36 -0.04 8.83 0.13
CA CYS A 36 -0.73 7.62 0.56
C CYS A 36 -0.91 6.64 -0.61
N LEU A 37 -0.21 5.51 -0.57
CA LEU A 37 -0.18 4.51 -1.63
C LEU A 37 -1.06 3.31 -1.27
N HIS A 38 -2.12 3.08 -2.06
CA HIS A 38 -3.01 1.94 -1.86
C HIS A 38 -2.45 0.64 -2.47
N GLY A 39 -3.10 -0.48 -2.17
CA GLY A 39 -2.78 -1.78 -2.76
C GLY A 39 -3.98 -2.46 -3.41
N PHE A 40 -3.98 -3.79 -3.38
CA PHE A 40 -5.03 -4.64 -3.93
C PHE A 40 -5.77 -5.37 -2.79
N PRO A 41 -7.07 -5.57 -2.90
CA PRO A 41 -8.02 -5.03 -3.88
C PRO A 41 -8.67 -3.74 -3.35
N ASP A 42 -7.95 -2.64 -3.42
CA ASP A 42 -8.36 -1.33 -2.93
C ASP A 42 -8.11 -0.26 -4.00
N SER A 43 -8.35 0.99 -3.68
CA SER A 43 -8.09 2.16 -4.53
C SER A 43 -7.69 3.36 -3.67
N ALA A 44 -7.50 4.54 -4.29
CA ALA A 44 -7.27 5.77 -3.55
C ALA A 44 -8.40 6.10 -2.54
N TRP A 45 -9.62 5.61 -2.80
CA TRP A 45 -10.76 5.77 -1.88
C TRP A 45 -10.60 5.03 -0.55
N GLY A 46 -9.73 4.04 -0.46
CA GLY A 46 -9.41 3.37 0.80
C GLY A 46 -8.81 4.30 1.87
N TRP A 47 -8.35 5.48 1.48
CA TRP A 47 -7.82 6.49 2.40
C TRP A 47 -8.87 7.46 2.94
N ARG A 48 -10.11 7.45 2.41
CA ARG A 48 -11.16 8.44 2.71
C ARG A 48 -11.55 8.55 4.19
N ARG A 49 -11.28 7.52 5.00
CA ARG A 49 -11.57 7.54 6.44
C ARG A 49 -10.40 8.03 7.28
N MET A 50 -9.18 7.75 6.83
CA MET A 50 -7.97 8.13 7.57
C MET A 50 -7.43 9.50 7.13
N ALA A 51 -7.53 9.84 5.84
CA ALA A 51 -6.96 11.05 5.30
C ALA A 51 -7.52 12.35 5.92
N PRO A 52 -8.84 12.48 6.17
CA PRO A 52 -9.38 13.66 6.86
C PRO A 52 -8.75 13.87 8.25
N ILE A 53 -8.56 12.79 9.03
CA ILE A 53 -7.96 12.86 10.37
C ILE A 53 -6.53 13.42 10.32
N LEU A 54 -5.76 13.01 9.31
CA LEU A 54 -4.42 13.55 9.08
C LEU A 54 -4.48 15.01 8.60
N ALA A 55 -5.45 15.33 7.75
CA ALA A 55 -5.65 16.68 7.21
C ALA A 55 -6.06 17.70 8.29
N GLU A 56 -6.86 17.31 9.27
CA GLU A 56 -7.22 18.11 10.45
C GLU A 56 -5.98 18.51 11.28
N ARG A 57 -4.89 17.74 11.17
CA ARG A 57 -3.59 18.06 11.81
C ARG A 57 -2.68 18.90 10.91
N GLY A 58 -3.23 19.52 9.86
CA GLY A 58 -2.51 20.40 8.95
C GLY A 58 -1.65 19.68 7.90
N LEU A 59 -1.85 18.38 7.68
CA LEU A 59 -1.14 17.62 6.67
C LEU A 59 -1.86 17.72 5.32
N ARG A 60 -1.10 17.79 4.24
CA ARG A 60 -1.60 17.65 2.87
C ARG A 60 -1.52 16.17 2.46
N VAL A 61 -2.64 15.48 2.49
CA VAL A 61 -2.71 14.05 2.15
C VAL A 61 -3.04 13.89 0.68
N VAL A 62 -2.19 13.22 -0.08
CA VAL A 62 -2.40 12.92 -1.50
C VAL A 62 -2.38 11.42 -1.71
N ALA A 63 -3.48 10.87 -2.22
CA ALA A 63 -3.66 9.45 -2.50
C ALA A 63 -3.84 9.23 -4.02
N PRO A 64 -2.79 8.87 -4.76
CA PRO A 64 -2.90 8.55 -6.17
C PRO A 64 -3.61 7.22 -6.39
N PHE A 65 -4.43 7.15 -7.45
CA PHE A 65 -4.82 5.86 -8.03
C PHE A 65 -3.60 5.26 -8.71
N SER A 66 -3.18 4.10 -8.25
CA SER A 66 -2.00 3.40 -8.76
C SER A 66 -2.16 3.04 -10.25
N ARG A 67 -1.02 2.87 -10.97
CA ARG A 67 -1.03 2.40 -12.35
C ARG A 67 -1.93 1.18 -12.52
N GLY A 68 -2.84 1.21 -13.47
CA GLY A 68 -3.81 0.14 -13.72
C GLY A 68 -5.15 0.31 -13.04
N TYR A 69 -5.30 1.24 -12.12
CA TYR A 69 -6.55 1.54 -11.44
C TYR A 69 -7.19 2.82 -11.99
N ALA A 70 -8.45 2.77 -12.36
CA ALA A 70 -9.17 3.97 -12.83
C ALA A 70 -9.33 4.99 -11.69
N PRO A 71 -9.23 6.30 -11.99
CA PRO A 71 -9.12 6.94 -13.32
C PRO A 71 -7.70 6.99 -13.92
N THR A 72 -6.62 6.63 -13.20
CA THR A 72 -5.25 6.65 -13.71
C THR A 72 -5.08 5.74 -14.94
N GLY A 73 -5.70 4.58 -14.94
CA GLY A 73 -5.64 3.65 -16.07
C GLY A 73 -4.40 2.75 -16.14
N PRO A 74 -4.40 1.81 -17.10
CA PRO A 74 -3.28 0.91 -17.33
C PRO A 74 -2.03 1.65 -17.79
N ALA A 75 -0.87 1.25 -17.26
CA ALA A 75 0.41 1.84 -17.66
C ALA A 75 0.72 1.52 -19.13
N PRO A 76 1.17 2.51 -19.94
CA PRO A 76 1.46 2.31 -21.36
C PRO A 76 2.51 1.22 -21.62
N ASP A 77 3.47 1.06 -20.72
CA ASP A 77 4.54 0.04 -20.79
C ASP A 77 4.13 -1.32 -20.21
N SER A 78 2.95 -1.41 -19.62
CA SER A 78 2.41 -2.64 -18.98
C SER A 78 3.37 -3.25 -17.93
N ASP A 79 4.24 -2.45 -17.33
CA ASP A 79 5.16 -2.86 -16.28
C ASP A 79 4.53 -2.63 -14.90
N TYR A 80 4.43 -3.70 -14.11
CA TYR A 80 3.83 -3.69 -12.77
C TYR A 80 4.81 -4.19 -11.69
N HIS A 81 6.13 -4.19 -11.97
CA HIS A 81 7.16 -4.48 -10.99
C HIS A 81 7.24 -3.39 -9.92
N ILE A 82 7.69 -3.74 -8.71
CA ILE A 82 7.83 -2.79 -7.59
C ILE A 82 8.69 -1.58 -7.99
N GLY A 83 9.72 -1.76 -8.82
CA GLY A 83 10.52 -0.63 -9.33
C GLY A 83 9.71 0.39 -10.13
N ALA A 84 8.66 -0.04 -10.85
CA ALA A 84 7.75 0.84 -11.55
C ALA A 84 6.85 1.62 -10.58
N LEU A 85 6.39 0.96 -9.50
CA LEU A 85 5.59 1.61 -8.45
C LEU A 85 6.43 2.64 -7.67
N MET A 86 7.70 2.32 -7.38
CA MET A 86 8.64 3.29 -6.79
C MET A 86 8.84 4.50 -7.71
N TYR A 87 8.99 4.26 -9.01
CA TYR A 87 9.18 5.32 -10.00
C TYR A 87 7.96 6.24 -10.06
N ASP A 88 6.73 5.69 -10.03
CA ASP A 88 5.51 6.48 -9.97
C ASP A 88 5.44 7.34 -8.70
N ALA A 89 5.71 6.75 -7.54
CA ALA A 89 5.70 7.48 -6.27
C ALA A 89 6.71 8.65 -6.27
N LEU A 90 7.91 8.42 -6.81
CA LEU A 90 8.93 9.46 -6.95
C LEU A 90 8.55 10.53 -7.98
N ALA A 91 7.86 10.15 -9.06
CA ALA A 91 7.40 11.10 -10.07
C ALA A 91 6.25 11.96 -9.53
N VAL A 92 5.27 11.35 -8.84
CA VAL A 92 4.19 12.07 -8.13
C VAL A 92 4.78 13.03 -7.10
N TYR A 93 5.73 12.58 -6.28
CA TYR A 93 6.42 13.43 -5.30
C TYR A 93 7.06 14.67 -5.95
N ARG A 94 7.74 14.50 -7.08
CA ARG A 94 8.37 15.61 -7.81
C ARG A 94 7.34 16.58 -8.37
N GLU A 95 6.26 16.06 -8.95
CA GLU A 95 5.16 16.88 -9.51
C GLU A 95 4.43 17.68 -8.41
N LEU A 96 4.43 17.18 -7.18
CA LEU A 96 3.87 17.87 -6.01
C LEU A 96 4.83 18.88 -5.35
N GLY A 97 5.96 19.20 -6.00
CA GLY A 97 6.91 20.23 -5.54
C GLY A 97 8.09 19.70 -4.72
N ALA A 98 8.24 18.39 -4.58
CA ALA A 98 9.38 17.73 -3.95
C ALA A 98 9.76 18.27 -2.54
N PRO A 99 8.82 18.41 -1.58
CA PRO A 99 9.11 18.93 -0.27
C PRO A 99 10.03 18.00 0.54
N ALA A 100 11.06 18.57 1.19
CA ALA A 100 12.11 17.82 1.89
C ALA A 100 11.62 16.99 3.10
N ASP A 101 10.47 17.34 3.67
CA ASP A 101 9.87 16.69 4.84
C ASP A 101 8.72 15.73 4.51
N ALA A 102 8.56 15.39 3.22
CA ALA A 102 7.48 14.52 2.74
C ALA A 102 7.47 13.16 3.46
N VAL A 103 6.26 12.66 3.64
CA VAL A 103 5.96 11.35 4.24
C VAL A 103 5.38 10.43 3.18
N VAL A 104 5.73 9.15 3.21
CA VAL A 104 5.06 8.13 2.41
C VAL A 104 4.41 7.07 3.32
N ILE A 105 3.12 6.83 3.11
CA ILE A 105 2.34 5.79 3.77
C ILE A 105 1.89 4.80 2.71
N GLY A 106 2.19 3.53 2.90
CA GLY A 106 1.76 2.48 1.97
C GLY A 106 0.94 1.41 2.65
N HIS A 107 -0.08 0.93 1.94
CA HIS A 107 -0.89 -0.22 2.32
C HIS A 107 -0.78 -1.31 1.26
N ASP A 108 -0.59 -2.57 1.63
CA ASP A 108 -0.47 -3.75 0.76
C ASP A 108 0.61 -3.54 -0.34
N TRP A 109 0.28 -3.42 -1.64
CA TRP A 109 1.26 -3.08 -2.69
C TRP A 109 1.91 -1.72 -2.47
N GLY A 110 1.17 -0.77 -1.91
CA GLY A 110 1.73 0.50 -1.46
C GLY A 110 2.74 0.33 -0.33
N ALA A 111 2.54 -0.65 0.57
CA ALA A 111 3.51 -0.97 1.62
C ALA A 111 4.78 -1.61 1.05
N PHE A 112 4.68 -2.50 0.05
CA PHE A 112 5.86 -2.97 -0.70
C PHE A 112 6.64 -1.79 -1.27
N THR A 113 5.94 -0.80 -1.85
CA THR A 113 6.56 0.40 -2.43
C THR A 113 7.22 1.26 -1.35
N SER A 114 6.53 1.55 -0.23
CA SER A 114 7.08 2.32 0.88
C SER A 114 8.30 1.64 1.50
N ASN A 115 8.25 0.32 1.70
CA ASN A 115 9.38 -0.46 2.21
C ASN A 115 10.59 -0.43 1.27
N ALA A 116 10.35 -0.54 -0.04
CA ALA A 116 11.41 -0.47 -1.06
C ALA A 116 12.02 0.94 -1.13
N LEU A 117 11.22 1.99 -1.00
CA LEU A 117 11.68 3.37 -0.88
C LEU A 117 12.46 3.60 0.42
N ALA A 118 12.07 2.99 1.54
CA ALA A 118 12.84 3.06 2.80
C ALA A 118 14.20 2.36 2.71
N ALA A 119 14.36 1.41 1.80
CA ALA A 119 15.62 0.74 1.49
C ALA A 119 16.48 1.51 0.47
N TYR A 120 15.86 2.35 -0.36
CA TYR A 120 16.52 3.11 -1.42
C TYR A 120 17.36 4.27 -0.83
N PRO A 121 18.69 4.32 -1.08
CA PRO A 121 19.56 5.31 -0.46
C PRO A 121 19.23 6.77 -0.80
N GLU A 122 18.64 7.00 -1.98
CA GLU A 122 18.28 8.33 -2.48
C GLU A 122 16.77 8.62 -2.31
N SER A 123 16.11 7.91 -1.38
CA SER A 123 14.70 8.18 -1.07
C SER A 123 14.54 9.59 -0.54
N PRO A 124 13.66 10.42 -1.14
CA PRO A 124 13.46 11.78 -0.68
C PRO A 124 12.49 11.90 0.51
N PHE A 125 11.83 10.80 0.88
CA PHE A 125 10.83 10.82 1.94
C PHE A 125 11.52 10.80 3.31
N ALA A 126 11.14 11.75 4.17
CA ALA A 126 11.67 11.85 5.53
C ALA A 126 11.12 10.74 6.46
N VAL A 127 9.91 10.26 6.19
CA VAL A 127 9.24 9.23 7.01
C VAL A 127 8.56 8.21 6.12
N HIS A 128 8.69 6.94 6.50
CA HIS A 128 8.08 5.81 5.83
C HIS A 128 7.15 5.04 6.77
N VAL A 129 5.93 4.78 6.30
CA VAL A 129 4.94 3.97 7.02
C VAL A 129 4.50 2.83 6.12
N SER A 130 4.42 1.63 6.67
CA SER A 130 3.90 0.43 5.99
C SER A 130 2.74 -0.16 6.77
N MET A 131 1.66 -0.51 6.09
CA MET A 131 0.47 -1.13 6.66
C MET A 131 0.22 -2.49 6.02
N ALA A 132 -0.06 -3.50 6.84
CA ALA A 132 -0.42 -4.87 6.48
C ALA A 132 0.69 -5.70 5.81
N VAL A 133 1.71 -5.09 5.19
CA VAL A 133 2.83 -5.81 4.57
C VAL A 133 4.17 -5.32 5.13
N PRO A 134 4.89 -6.16 5.88
CA PRO A 134 6.18 -5.80 6.45
C PRO A 134 7.30 -5.85 5.40
N PRO A 135 8.48 -5.26 5.67
CA PRO A 135 9.64 -5.44 4.83
C PRO A 135 10.01 -6.92 4.65
N VAL A 136 10.11 -7.37 3.40
CA VAL A 136 10.35 -8.79 3.08
C VAL A 136 11.68 -9.29 3.66
N ALA A 137 12.71 -8.45 3.64
CA ALA A 137 14.01 -8.79 4.24
C ALA A 137 13.91 -8.99 5.76
N ALA A 138 13.07 -8.22 6.46
CA ALA A 138 12.82 -8.39 7.88
C ALA A 138 12.10 -9.71 8.17
N LEU A 139 11.08 -10.06 7.38
CA LEU A 139 10.41 -11.36 7.44
C LEU A 139 11.41 -12.53 7.32
N ASN A 140 12.32 -12.43 6.36
CA ASN A 140 13.33 -13.47 6.12
C ASN A 140 14.30 -13.63 7.30
N ARG A 141 14.62 -12.55 8.01
CA ARG A 141 15.52 -12.55 9.17
C ARG A 141 14.85 -13.02 10.45
N THR A 142 13.53 -12.83 10.57
CA THR A 142 12.76 -13.13 11.80
C THR A 142 11.87 -14.37 11.70
N ARG A 143 12.15 -15.25 10.74
CA ARG A 143 11.32 -16.46 10.47
C ARG A 143 11.02 -17.32 11.71
N GLY A 144 11.86 -17.25 12.74
CA GLY A 144 11.69 -18.03 13.95
C GLY A 144 11.91 -19.55 13.75
N PRO A 145 11.59 -20.37 14.76
CA PRO A 145 11.77 -21.82 14.72
C PRO A 145 11.02 -22.48 13.56
N VAL A 146 11.62 -23.49 12.92
CA VAL A 146 11.03 -24.25 11.81
C VAL A 146 9.65 -24.81 12.15
N ALA A 147 9.48 -25.32 13.38
CA ALA A 147 8.18 -25.84 13.84
C ALA A 147 7.06 -24.80 13.80
N ARG A 148 7.36 -23.55 14.14
CA ARG A 148 6.40 -22.44 14.04
C ARG A 148 6.04 -22.12 12.58
N GLN A 149 7.04 -22.07 11.71
CA GLN A 149 6.81 -21.84 10.28
C GLN A 149 5.94 -22.94 9.67
N LEU A 150 6.23 -24.21 9.97
CA LEU A 150 5.43 -25.35 9.51
C LEU A 150 3.99 -25.28 10.01
N LYS A 151 3.74 -24.76 11.22
CA LYS A 151 2.40 -24.57 11.76
C LYS A 151 1.64 -23.43 11.07
N MET A 152 2.33 -22.34 10.72
CA MET A 152 1.70 -21.16 10.10
C MET A 152 1.53 -21.29 8.60
N MET A 153 2.45 -21.98 7.91
CA MET A 153 2.51 -22.08 6.46
C MET A 153 1.22 -22.60 5.80
N PRO A 154 0.54 -23.67 6.29
CA PRO A 154 -0.69 -24.15 5.64
C PRO A 154 -1.79 -23.09 5.65
N ARG A 155 -1.93 -22.36 6.77
CA ARG A 155 -2.90 -21.27 6.89
C ARG A 155 -2.55 -20.11 5.96
N GLN A 156 -1.28 -19.71 5.90
CA GLN A 156 -0.83 -18.65 5.00
C GLN A 156 -1.02 -19.05 3.53
N LEU A 157 -0.69 -20.27 3.13
CA LEU A 157 -0.91 -20.76 1.77
C LEU A 157 -2.40 -20.74 1.40
N ARG A 158 -3.27 -21.14 2.35
CA ARG A 158 -4.72 -21.07 2.14
C ARG A 158 -5.18 -19.61 1.98
N ASN A 159 -4.65 -18.68 2.75
CA ASN A 159 -4.98 -17.26 2.66
C ASN A 159 -4.44 -16.63 1.36
N SER A 160 -3.29 -17.11 0.89
CA SER A 160 -2.60 -16.60 -0.32
C SER A 160 -2.97 -17.37 -1.60
N TRP A 161 -4.02 -18.19 -1.60
CA TRP A 161 -4.44 -19.01 -2.75
C TRP A 161 -4.58 -18.20 -4.05
N TYR A 162 -5.04 -16.97 -3.94
CA TYR A 162 -5.28 -16.07 -5.05
C TYR A 162 -4.00 -15.69 -5.80
N ILE A 163 -2.84 -15.66 -5.13
CA ILE A 163 -1.54 -15.38 -5.76
C ILE A 163 -1.21 -16.43 -6.83
N MET A 164 -1.43 -17.72 -6.51
CA MET A 164 -1.24 -18.81 -7.45
C MET A 164 -2.32 -18.83 -8.53
N PHE A 165 -3.58 -18.56 -8.16
CA PHE A 165 -4.68 -18.45 -9.09
C PHE A 165 -4.43 -17.35 -10.13
N PHE A 166 -3.88 -16.21 -9.73
CA PHE A 166 -3.57 -15.08 -10.61
C PHE A 166 -2.46 -15.39 -11.64
N GLN A 167 -1.75 -16.51 -11.50
CA GLN A 167 -0.79 -16.97 -12.52
C GLN A 167 -1.47 -17.60 -13.73
N LEU A 168 -2.74 -17.98 -13.66
CA LEU A 168 -3.49 -18.56 -14.78
C LEU A 168 -3.74 -17.49 -15.86
N PRO A 169 -3.72 -17.85 -17.15
CA PRO A 169 -3.99 -16.89 -18.23
C PRO A 169 -5.49 -16.62 -18.35
N GLY A 170 -5.88 -15.34 -18.37
CA GLY A 170 -7.22 -14.84 -18.74
C GLY A 170 -8.37 -15.15 -17.77
N LEU A 171 -8.28 -16.21 -16.98
CA LEU A 171 -9.34 -16.62 -16.05
C LEU A 171 -9.43 -15.68 -14.83
N PRO A 172 -8.32 -15.29 -14.17
CA PRO A 172 -8.37 -14.36 -13.05
C PRO A 172 -9.02 -13.04 -13.40
N GLU A 173 -8.67 -12.44 -14.53
CA GLU A 173 -9.20 -11.15 -14.98
C GLU A 173 -10.73 -11.17 -15.16
N ARG A 174 -11.27 -12.31 -15.62
CA ARG A 174 -12.72 -12.50 -15.77
C ARG A 174 -13.44 -12.66 -14.44
N LEU A 175 -12.77 -13.30 -13.47
CA LEU A 175 -13.36 -13.63 -12.17
C LEU A 175 -13.10 -12.59 -11.09
N LEU A 176 -12.23 -11.59 -11.31
CA LEU A 176 -11.96 -10.52 -10.34
C LEU A 176 -13.21 -9.91 -9.71
N PRO A 177 -14.29 -9.58 -10.46
CA PRO A 177 -15.50 -9.03 -9.85
C PRO A 177 -16.18 -9.93 -8.81
N ARG A 178 -15.91 -11.23 -8.87
CA ARG A 178 -16.41 -12.23 -7.89
C ARG A 178 -15.39 -12.52 -6.79
N ILE A 179 -14.11 -12.39 -7.10
CA ILE A 179 -13.01 -12.66 -6.17
C ILE A 179 -12.84 -11.50 -5.19
N ILE A 180 -12.88 -10.26 -5.65
CA ILE A 180 -12.70 -9.07 -4.81
C ILE A 180 -13.66 -9.06 -3.61
N PRO A 181 -14.98 -9.24 -3.76
CA PRO A 181 -15.90 -9.30 -2.62
C PRO A 181 -15.56 -10.39 -1.60
N ARG A 182 -15.04 -11.53 -2.10
CA ARG A 182 -14.60 -12.62 -1.23
C ARG A 182 -13.34 -12.22 -0.46
N LEU A 183 -12.36 -11.60 -1.10
CA LEU A 183 -11.13 -11.17 -0.44
C LEU A 183 -11.40 -10.10 0.62
N TRP A 184 -12.26 -9.13 0.35
CA TRP A 184 -12.67 -8.12 1.32
C TRP A 184 -13.26 -8.76 2.58
N ARG A 185 -14.18 -9.71 2.43
CA ARG A 185 -14.79 -10.44 3.54
C ARG A 185 -13.77 -11.31 4.29
N ASP A 186 -12.90 -12.01 3.55
CA ASP A 186 -11.98 -12.99 4.13
C ASP A 186 -10.75 -12.33 4.80
N TRP A 187 -10.44 -11.06 4.46
CA TRP A 187 -9.28 -10.31 4.96
C TRP A 187 -9.59 -9.32 6.07
N GLY A 188 -10.81 -8.83 6.14
CA GLY A 188 -11.31 -7.96 7.22
C GLY A 188 -11.73 -8.72 8.46
N PRO A 189 -12.01 -8.01 9.56
CA PRO A 189 -12.59 -8.60 10.76
C PRO A 189 -13.97 -9.20 10.47
N PRO A 190 -14.33 -10.30 11.11
CA PRO A 190 -15.66 -10.92 10.93
C PRO A 190 -16.81 -9.94 11.19
N GLY A 191 -17.73 -9.79 10.23
CA GLY A 191 -18.90 -8.91 10.35
C GLY A 191 -18.61 -7.42 10.11
N TYR A 192 -17.38 -7.05 9.71
CA TYR A 192 -17.09 -5.67 9.33
C TYR A 192 -17.81 -5.32 8.03
N PRO A 193 -18.56 -4.20 7.97
CA PRO A 193 -19.23 -3.77 6.74
C PRO A 193 -18.21 -3.27 5.73
N THR A 194 -18.16 -3.89 4.55
CA THR A 194 -17.15 -3.60 3.51
C THR A 194 -17.77 -3.16 2.19
N GLU A 195 -19.08 -3.03 2.13
CA GLU A 195 -19.81 -2.89 0.87
C GLU A 195 -19.38 -1.63 0.10
N ALA A 196 -19.31 -0.49 0.78
CA ALA A 196 -19.00 0.78 0.15
C ALA A 196 -17.55 0.82 -0.38
N GLU A 197 -16.59 0.37 0.44
CA GLU A 197 -15.17 0.34 0.06
C GLU A 197 -14.90 -0.70 -1.04
N ARG A 198 -15.53 -1.85 -0.94
CA ARG A 198 -15.48 -2.90 -1.96
C ARG A 198 -16.01 -2.42 -3.31
N ASP A 199 -17.12 -1.66 -3.31
CA ASP A 199 -17.74 -1.16 -4.52
C ASP A 199 -16.85 -0.10 -5.19
N GLU A 200 -16.17 0.76 -4.41
CA GLU A 200 -15.14 1.67 -4.91
C GLU A 200 -13.93 0.92 -5.49
N ALA A 201 -13.48 -0.14 -4.83
CA ALA A 201 -12.39 -0.97 -5.34
C ALA A 201 -12.76 -1.65 -6.67
N LEU A 202 -14.02 -2.10 -6.82
CA LEU A 202 -14.54 -2.65 -8.08
C LEU A 202 -14.68 -1.58 -9.16
N ALA A 203 -15.13 -0.37 -8.81
CA ALA A 203 -15.25 0.76 -9.73
C ALA A 203 -13.88 1.19 -10.29
N ALA A 204 -12.81 1.05 -9.51
CA ALA A 204 -11.44 1.30 -9.97
C ALA A 204 -10.90 0.25 -10.98
N LEU A 205 -11.62 -0.88 -11.17
CA LEU A 205 -11.26 -1.96 -12.11
C LEU A 205 -12.38 -2.24 -13.14
N PRO A 206 -12.85 -1.22 -13.88
CA PRO A 206 -14.10 -1.29 -14.66
C PRO A 206 -14.01 -2.25 -15.85
N GLY A 207 -12.85 -2.49 -16.41
CA GLY A 207 -12.72 -3.22 -17.66
C GLY A 207 -11.58 -4.25 -17.68
N PRO A 208 -11.50 -5.07 -18.74
CA PRO A 208 -10.48 -6.12 -18.87
C PRO A 208 -9.03 -5.62 -18.79
N ALA A 209 -8.75 -4.41 -19.29
CA ALA A 209 -7.41 -3.82 -19.25
C ALA A 209 -6.98 -3.50 -17.80
N HIS A 210 -7.86 -2.87 -17.01
CA HIS A 210 -7.61 -2.59 -15.59
C HIS A 210 -7.43 -3.87 -14.77
N ARG A 211 -8.29 -4.87 -15.00
CA ARG A 211 -8.19 -6.17 -14.31
C ARG A 211 -6.92 -6.90 -14.67
N ARG A 212 -6.46 -6.83 -15.93
CA ARG A 212 -5.17 -7.36 -16.35
C ARG A 212 -4.01 -6.65 -15.65
N ALA A 213 -4.11 -5.34 -15.50
CA ALA A 213 -3.14 -4.54 -14.76
C ALA A 213 -3.04 -4.99 -13.30
N ALA A 214 -4.17 -5.07 -12.58
CA ALA A 214 -4.22 -5.51 -11.18
C ALA A 214 -3.64 -6.92 -10.98
N VAL A 215 -3.96 -7.89 -11.87
CA VAL A 215 -3.35 -9.22 -11.87
C VAL A 215 -1.87 -9.16 -12.24
N GLY A 216 -1.48 -8.18 -13.05
CA GLY A 216 -0.10 -7.94 -13.50
C GLY A 216 0.89 -7.75 -12.36
N TYR A 217 0.50 -7.11 -11.26
CA TYR A 217 1.32 -6.95 -10.05
C TYR A 217 1.79 -8.30 -9.49
N TYR A 218 0.87 -9.25 -9.35
CA TYR A 218 1.16 -10.59 -8.84
C TYR A 218 1.97 -11.43 -9.83
N ARG A 219 1.77 -11.23 -11.13
CA ARG A 219 2.58 -11.87 -12.16
C ARG A 219 4.01 -11.34 -12.18
N ALA A 220 4.18 -10.02 -12.05
CA ALA A 220 5.49 -9.39 -11.94
C ALA A 220 6.27 -9.84 -10.70
N LEU A 221 5.56 -10.13 -9.58
CA LEU A 221 6.17 -10.64 -8.36
C LEU A 221 6.62 -12.11 -8.50
N ALA A 222 5.79 -12.97 -9.11
CA ALA A 222 5.97 -14.42 -9.08
C ALA A 222 6.70 -14.98 -10.31
N ARG A 223 6.76 -14.25 -11.43
CA ARG A 223 7.38 -14.72 -12.66
C ARG A 223 8.79 -14.18 -12.83
N PRO A 224 9.72 -14.97 -13.41
CA PRO A 224 11.05 -14.49 -13.76
C PRO A 224 10.94 -13.50 -14.92
N GLY A 225 10.74 -12.23 -14.63
CA GLY A 225 10.70 -11.12 -15.57
C GLY A 225 11.69 -10.04 -15.15
N ARG A 226 12.10 -9.20 -16.11
CA ARG A 226 12.89 -8.01 -15.81
C ARG A 226 12.00 -6.79 -15.97
N PRO A 227 12.08 -5.82 -15.05
CA PRO A 227 11.41 -4.54 -15.24
C PRO A 227 11.98 -3.82 -16.47
N ALA A 228 11.20 -2.91 -17.01
CA ALA A 228 11.69 -2.01 -18.06
C ALA A 228 12.98 -1.29 -17.59
N PRO A 229 13.92 -0.99 -18.50
CA PRO A 229 15.24 -0.45 -18.15
C PRO A 229 15.17 0.78 -17.22
N ARG A 230 14.18 1.64 -17.39
CA ARG A 230 13.97 2.84 -16.57
C ARG A 230 13.65 2.55 -15.09
N TYR A 231 13.15 1.34 -14.78
CA TYR A 231 12.77 0.92 -13.43
C TYR A 231 13.79 -0.03 -12.79
N ALA A 232 14.75 -0.52 -13.57
CA ALA A 232 15.65 -1.60 -13.17
C ALA A 232 16.50 -1.24 -11.94
N GLU A 233 16.96 0.02 -11.86
CA GLU A 233 17.75 0.48 -10.72
C GLU A 233 16.92 0.50 -9.42
N LEU A 234 15.73 1.08 -9.47
CA LEU A 234 14.81 1.11 -8.32
C LEU A 234 14.37 -0.29 -7.91
N HIS A 235 14.14 -1.18 -8.88
CA HIS A 235 13.68 -2.54 -8.63
C HIS A 235 14.67 -3.39 -7.82
N LYS A 236 15.95 -3.06 -7.78
CA LYS A 236 16.97 -3.75 -6.96
C LYS A 236 16.64 -3.66 -5.48
N TRP A 237 16.01 -2.58 -5.03
CA TRP A 237 15.73 -2.30 -3.63
C TRP A 237 14.44 -2.94 -3.09
N ARG A 238 13.65 -3.60 -3.94
CA ARG A 238 12.30 -4.13 -3.62
C ARG A 238 12.21 -5.03 -2.40
N PHE A 239 13.29 -5.75 -2.08
CA PHE A 239 13.33 -6.72 -0.97
C PHE A 239 14.52 -6.49 -0.05
N GLU A 240 15.13 -5.33 -0.13
CA GLU A 240 16.22 -4.95 0.76
C GLU A 240 15.70 -4.47 2.12
N MET A 241 16.57 -4.47 3.11
CA MET A 241 16.24 -3.93 4.44
C MET A 241 16.06 -2.43 4.38
N PRO A 242 15.02 -1.87 5.04
CA PRO A 242 14.94 -0.43 5.27
C PRO A 242 16.25 0.11 5.84
N ARG A 243 16.70 1.24 5.32
CA ARG A 243 17.93 1.93 5.77
C ARG A 243 17.62 3.05 6.78
N VAL A 244 16.37 3.43 6.85
CA VAL A 244 15.82 4.47 7.72
C VAL A 244 14.76 3.86 8.63
N PRO A 245 14.50 4.48 9.78
CA PRO A 245 13.41 4.03 10.66
C PRO A 245 12.06 4.08 9.98
N ILE A 246 11.25 3.05 10.20
CA ILE A 246 9.90 2.92 9.66
C ILE A 246 8.87 2.73 10.78
N LEU A 247 7.63 3.12 10.51
CA LEU A 247 6.46 2.64 11.27
C LEU A 247 5.82 1.49 10.50
N TYR A 248 5.66 0.35 11.16
CA TYR A 248 4.92 -0.78 10.61
C TYR A 248 3.66 -1.06 11.45
N LEU A 249 2.50 -1.08 10.79
CA LEU A 249 1.20 -1.37 11.39
C LEU A 249 0.65 -2.70 10.83
N GLN A 250 0.20 -3.57 11.75
CA GLN A 250 -0.37 -4.88 11.40
C GLN A 250 -1.70 -5.10 12.09
N GLY A 251 -2.74 -5.47 11.34
CA GLY A 251 -4.00 -5.91 11.91
C GLY A 251 -3.88 -7.30 12.54
N VAL A 252 -4.40 -7.47 13.76
CA VAL A 252 -4.36 -8.77 14.44
C VAL A 252 -5.23 -9.81 13.73
N GLN A 253 -6.32 -9.37 13.08
CA GLN A 253 -7.28 -10.22 12.38
C GLN A 253 -7.06 -10.26 10.87
N ASP A 254 -5.87 -9.83 10.39
CA ASP A 254 -5.53 -9.81 8.96
C ASP A 254 -5.64 -11.23 8.34
N GLY A 255 -6.56 -11.35 7.39
CA GLY A 255 -6.81 -12.58 6.66
C GLY A 255 -5.91 -12.79 5.44
N ALA A 256 -5.17 -11.76 4.99
CA ALA A 256 -4.20 -11.85 3.90
C ALA A 256 -2.81 -12.25 4.42
N MET A 257 -2.29 -11.50 5.38
CA MET A 257 -1.00 -11.71 6.02
C MET A 257 -1.19 -12.03 7.51
N LEU A 258 -0.79 -13.21 7.96
CA LEU A 258 -0.92 -13.59 9.36
C LEU A 258 -0.08 -12.67 10.25
N ALA A 259 -0.70 -12.07 11.28
CA ALA A 259 -0.04 -11.18 12.23
C ALA A 259 1.17 -11.83 12.92
N GLY A 260 1.21 -13.14 13.04
CA GLY A 260 2.35 -13.89 13.56
C GLY A 260 3.66 -13.70 12.77
N TYR A 261 3.58 -13.27 11.51
CA TYR A 261 4.79 -12.91 10.75
C TYR A 261 5.37 -11.55 11.18
N ALA A 262 4.59 -10.68 11.81
CA ALA A 262 5.06 -9.40 12.35
C ALA A 262 5.83 -9.55 13.67
N GLU A 263 5.70 -10.70 14.35
CA GLU A 263 6.42 -10.93 15.60
C GLU A 263 7.94 -10.86 15.41
N ASN A 264 8.60 -10.15 16.33
CA ASN A 264 10.05 -9.94 16.33
C ASN A 264 10.63 -9.12 15.15
N ILE A 265 9.81 -8.60 14.24
CA ILE A 265 10.31 -7.76 13.15
C ILE A 265 11.06 -6.53 13.69
N ASN A 266 10.61 -5.96 14.80
CA ASN A 266 11.26 -4.83 15.47
C ASN A 266 12.73 -5.12 15.84
N THR A 267 13.11 -6.38 16.05
CA THR A 267 14.49 -6.75 16.43
C THR A 267 15.50 -6.62 15.31
N VAL A 268 15.04 -6.49 14.07
CA VAL A 268 15.90 -6.43 12.87
C VAL A 268 15.70 -5.14 12.06
N LEU A 269 14.71 -4.34 12.41
CA LEU A 269 14.50 -3.03 11.79
C LEU A 269 15.56 -2.02 12.27
N PRO A 270 15.80 -0.95 11.51
CA PRO A 270 16.65 0.15 11.96
C PRO A 270 16.19 0.72 13.31
N ASP A 271 17.13 1.20 14.09
CA ASP A 271 16.85 1.85 15.38
C ASP A 271 15.79 2.93 15.23
N ARG A 272 14.95 3.12 16.28
CA ARG A 272 13.80 4.03 16.30
C ARG A 272 12.65 3.66 15.35
N SER A 273 12.70 2.51 14.66
CA SER A 273 11.51 1.96 14.02
C SER A 273 10.48 1.54 15.07
N ARG A 274 9.20 1.57 14.69
CA ARG A 274 8.11 1.10 15.55
C ARG A 274 7.28 0.04 14.83
N VAL A 275 6.85 -0.95 15.57
CA VAL A 275 5.94 -2.01 15.10
C VAL A 275 4.75 -2.04 16.03
N LEU A 276 3.56 -1.81 15.49
CA LEU A 276 2.32 -1.81 16.27
C LEU A 276 1.34 -2.81 15.65
N THR A 277 0.69 -3.59 16.50
CA THR A 277 -0.41 -4.46 16.10
C THR A 277 -1.73 -3.86 16.60
N LEU A 278 -2.71 -3.77 15.71
CA LEU A 278 -4.00 -3.16 15.97
C LEU A 278 -5.05 -4.26 16.26
N PRO A 279 -5.48 -4.40 17.52
CA PRO A 279 -6.61 -5.28 17.85
C PRO A 279 -7.89 -4.80 17.16
N GLY A 280 -8.70 -5.73 16.66
CA GLY A 280 -9.94 -5.40 15.96
C GLY A 280 -9.77 -4.96 14.51
N ALA A 281 -8.53 -4.83 14.02
CA ALA A 281 -8.24 -4.60 12.61
C ALA A 281 -7.86 -5.89 11.89
N GLY A 282 -8.30 -6.00 10.63
CA GLY A 282 -7.87 -6.97 9.65
C GLY A 282 -6.81 -6.40 8.72
N HIS A 283 -7.00 -6.61 7.41
CA HIS A 283 -6.05 -6.17 6.39
C HIS A 283 -6.13 -4.67 6.09
N PHE A 284 -7.33 -4.09 6.16
CA PHE A 284 -7.60 -2.72 5.71
C PHE A 284 -7.59 -1.72 6.87
N LEU A 285 -6.44 -1.62 7.57
CA LEU A 285 -6.30 -0.87 8.81
C LEU A 285 -6.75 0.59 8.70
N GLN A 286 -6.46 1.25 7.57
CA GLN A 286 -6.82 2.64 7.27
C GLN A 286 -8.34 2.85 7.15
N ILE A 287 -9.09 1.76 6.98
CA ILE A 287 -10.54 1.75 6.84
C ILE A 287 -11.21 1.26 8.13
N GLU A 288 -10.67 0.18 8.69
CA GLU A 288 -11.26 -0.57 9.81
C GLU A 288 -11.01 0.11 11.15
N GLN A 289 -9.83 0.75 11.31
CA GLN A 289 -9.40 1.46 12.52
C GLN A 289 -8.73 2.80 12.15
N PRO A 290 -9.41 3.70 11.39
CA PRO A 290 -8.79 4.89 10.81
C PRO A 290 -8.22 5.82 11.88
N GLN A 291 -8.93 6.00 13.01
CA GLN A 291 -8.48 6.85 14.10
C GLN A 291 -7.19 6.32 14.74
N VAL A 292 -7.16 5.05 15.09
CA VAL A 292 -6.00 4.42 15.74
C VAL A 292 -4.79 4.40 14.81
N ALA A 293 -5.03 4.11 13.52
CA ALA A 293 -3.96 4.12 12.52
C ALA A 293 -3.41 5.53 12.27
N ALA A 294 -4.28 6.55 12.21
CA ALA A 294 -3.86 7.94 12.05
C ALA A 294 -3.08 8.45 13.28
N GLU A 295 -3.56 8.18 14.49
CA GLU A 295 -2.88 8.54 15.73
C GLU A 295 -1.48 7.91 15.80
N ALA A 296 -1.35 6.62 15.46
CA ALA A 296 -0.05 5.95 15.42
C ALA A 296 0.92 6.61 14.42
N VAL A 297 0.42 7.08 13.27
CA VAL A 297 1.21 7.83 12.30
C VAL A 297 1.63 9.18 12.87
N LEU A 298 0.70 9.94 13.44
CA LEU A 298 0.97 11.26 14.02
C LEU A 298 2.00 11.18 15.16
N ASP A 299 1.83 10.25 16.09
CA ASP A 299 2.79 10.00 17.17
C ASP A 299 4.18 9.63 16.65
N PHE A 300 4.23 8.92 15.52
CA PHE A 300 5.51 8.60 14.89
C PHE A 300 6.14 9.81 14.22
N LEU A 301 5.34 10.70 13.61
CA LEU A 301 5.82 11.96 13.03
C LEU A 301 6.37 12.89 14.12
N ASP A 302 5.66 13.04 15.25
CA ASP A 302 6.03 13.93 16.36
C ASP A 302 7.31 13.45 17.08
N SER A 303 7.67 12.18 16.93
CA SER A 303 8.88 11.59 17.53
C SER A 303 10.16 11.76 16.69
N ARG A 304 10.11 12.53 15.56
CA ARG A 304 11.18 12.64 14.55
C ARG A 304 11.88 14.01 14.49
#